data_a4464ae6855998f47a94d7e12c720fff
#
_entry.id   a4464ae6855998f47a94d7e12c720fff
#
_cell.length_a   1.000
_cell.length_b   1.000
_cell.length_c   1.000
_cell.angle_alpha   90.00
_cell.angle_beta   90.00
_cell.angle_gamma   90.00
#
_symmetry.space_group_name_H-M   'P 1'
#
loop_
_entity.id
_entity.type
_entity.pdbx_description
1 polymer ?
#
loop_
_entity_poly.entity_id
_entity_poly.type
_entity_poly.pdbx_seq_one_letter_code
_entity_poly.pdbx_strand_id
1 'polypeptide(L)'
;MTYNEILRYFPRRISSSLEEIFKQTNYIIEEIRLRTERPIIIKHSKGEEILKTTVSINEILETLQHICDNSIYTYQNQICNGFVTIKGGHRIGISGSVVQIEGKISNINYISNLNFRIARQIIGASNEILRYIINMEENSIYNTLIASSPGAGKTTILRDVVRRLSDGIDQINFKGKTISLVDERGEIAAVYKGVPQNDIGVRTDVMDNVEKSIGMKLLIRSMSPEIIVADEIGKDEDVEAINYAVCSGIRGIFTAHGGSLKELQLNPAISKIIDKHIFERIIFLDKTIKGKVKTVSVSYTHLRAHETELHL
;
A
#
# COMPACT_ATOMS: atom_id res chain seq x y z
N MET A 1 -6.84 -14.71 11.23
CA MET A 1 -7.78 -13.98 10.35
C MET A 1 -8.93 -14.91 10.05
N THR A 2 -10.12 -14.55 10.44
CA THR A 2 -11.30 -15.41 10.27
C THR A 2 -11.91 -15.06 8.91
N TYR A 3 -11.79 -15.94 7.92
CA TYR A 3 -12.42 -15.78 6.59
C TYR A 3 -13.95 -15.61 6.67
N ASN A 4 -14.54 -15.91 7.83
CA ASN A 4 -15.98 -15.76 8.09
C ASN A 4 -16.49 -14.31 7.88
N GLU A 5 -15.66 -13.30 8.12
CA GLU A 5 -16.06 -11.89 7.89
C GLU A 5 -16.27 -11.57 6.40
N ILE A 6 -15.59 -12.31 5.52
CA ILE A 6 -15.71 -12.11 4.07
C ILE A 6 -16.95 -12.80 3.53
N LEU A 7 -17.39 -13.92 4.14
CA LEU A 7 -18.53 -14.71 3.69
C LEU A 7 -19.84 -13.90 3.67
N ARG A 8 -19.98 -12.90 4.53
CA ARG A 8 -21.17 -12.03 4.59
C ARG A 8 -21.45 -11.21 3.33
N TYR A 9 -20.44 -11.03 2.47
CA TYR A 9 -20.58 -10.28 1.22
C TYR A 9 -21.15 -11.12 0.09
N PHE A 10 -21.18 -12.43 0.24
CA PHE A 10 -21.66 -13.35 -0.79
C PHE A 10 -23.11 -13.78 -0.54
N PRO A 11 -23.89 -14.04 -1.61
CA PRO A 11 -25.16 -14.75 -1.52
C PRO A 11 -24.99 -16.10 -0.83
N ARG A 12 -26.05 -16.57 -0.17
CA ARG A 12 -26.01 -17.79 0.66
C ARG A 12 -25.42 -19.00 -0.06
N ARG A 13 -25.76 -19.21 -1.34
CA ARG A 13 -25.28 -20.35 -2.13
C ARG A 13 -23.75 -20.29 -2.33
N ILE A 14 -23.23 -19.12 -2.66
CA ILE A 14 -21.80 -18.90 -2.83
C ILE A 14 -21.09 -19.01 -1.49
N SER A 15 -21.59 -18.33 -0.44
CA SER A 15 -20.98 -18.36 0.89
C SER A 15 -20.89 -19.77 1.46
N SER A 16 -21.92 -20.62 1.28
CA SER A 16 -21.88 -22.02 1.71
C SER A 16 -20.80 -22.84 0.98
N SER A 17 -20.65 -22.65 -0.34
CA SER A 17 -19.59 -23.31 -1.12
C SER A 17 -18.18 -22.87 -0.68
N LEU A 18 -18.00 -21.59 -0.37
CA LEU A 18 -16.72 -21.05 0.12
C LEU A 18 -16.43 -21.53 1.56
N GLU A 19 -17.44 -21.57 2.42
CA GLU A 19 -17.29 -22.02 3.81
C GLU A 19 -16.81 -23.47 3.90
N GLU A 20 -17.29 -24.34 3.02
CA GLU A 20 -16.84 -25.73 2.94
C GLU A 20 -15.34 -25.81 2.64
N ILE A 21 -14.87 -25.02 1.66
CA ILE A 21 -13.44 -24.94 1.31
C ILE A 21 -12.64 -24.36 2.47
N PHE A 22 -13.10 -23.27 3.10
CA PHE A 22 -12.40 -22.63 4.22
C PHE A 22 -12.21 -23.54 5.44
N LYS A 23 -13.13 -24.49 5.65
CA LYS A 23 -13.01 -25.52 6.69
C LYS A 23 -12.02 -26.62 6.35
N GLN A 24 -11.88 -26.95 5.07
CA GLN A 24 -11.04 -28.06 4.61
C GLN A 24 -9.59 -27.64 4.33
N THR A 25 -9.34 -26.34 4.11
CA THR A 25 -8.02 -25.85 3.68
C THR A 25 -7.22 -25.25 4.82
N ASN A 26 -5.98 -25.74 4.96
CA ASN A 26 -4.92 -25.10 5.79
C ASN A 26 -4.12 -24.06 4.97
N TYR A 27 -4.64 -23.62 3.82
CA TYR A 27 -3.95 -22.69 2.94
C TYR A 27 -4.35 -21.25 3.22
N ILE A 28 -3.47 -20.36 2.85
CA ILE A 28 -3.70 -18.93 2.93
C ILE A 28 -4.39 -18.52 1.63
N ILE A 29 -5.63 -18.09 1.72
CA ILE A 29 -6.40 -17.59 0.58
C ILE A 29 -5.89 -16.20 0.22
N GLU A 30 -5.59 -16.00 -1.05
CA GLU A 30 -5.08 -14.75 -1.61
C GLU A 30 -6.14 -14.01 -2.44
N GLU A 31 -6.89 -14.77 -3.27
CA GLU A 31 -7.93 -14.20 -4.10
C GLU A 31 -9.14 -15.13 -4.22
N ILE A 32 -10.34 -14.55 -4.35
CA ILE A 32 -11.57 -15.24 -4.72
C ILE A 32 -12.14 -14.53 -5.94
N ARG A 33 -12.28 -15.24 -7.05
CA ARG A 33 -12.72 -14.67 -8.32
C ARG A 33 -14.10 -15.19 -8.70
N LEU A 34 -15.02 -14.25 -8.85
CA LEU A 34 -16.35 -14.46 -9.36
C LEU A 34 -16.43 -13.93 -10.80
N ARG A 35 -16.95 -14.72 -11.71
CA ARG A 35 -17.22 -14.32 -13.10
C ARG A 35 -18.57 -14.88 -13.53
N THR A 36 -19.37 -14.05 -14.18
CA THR A 36 -20.71 -14.48 -14.66
C THR A 36 -20.59 -15.71 -15.54
N GLU A 37 -21.46 -16.70 -15.28
CA GLU A 37 -21.55 -17.99 -15.97
C GLU A 37 -20.25 -18.82 -15.97
N ARG A 38 -19.39 -18.60 -14.98
CA ARG A 38 -18.13 -19.33 -14.80
C ARG A 38 -18.03 -19.86 -13.37
N PRO A 39 -17.24 -20.93 -13.18
CA PRO A 39 -16.95 -21.46 -11.85
C PRO A 39 -16.18 -20.45 -11.01
N ILE A 40 -16.35 -20.52 -9.69
CA ILE A 40 -15.56 -19.76 -8.72
C ILE A 40 -14.13 -20.25 -8.75
N ILE A 41 -13.16 -19.33 -8.76
CA ILE A 41 -11.74 -19.65 -8.65
C ILE A 41 -11.20 -19.06 -7.34
N ILE A 42 -10.57 -19.90 -6.53
CA ILE A 42 -9.89 -19.52 -5.31
C ILE A 42 -8.38 -19.68 -5.52
N LYS A 43 -7.64 -18.58 -5.39
CA LYS A 43 -6.17 -18.59 -5.40
C LYS A 43 -5.64 -18.58 -3.98
N HIS A 44 -4.68 -19.42 -3.70
CA HIS A 44 -4.08 -19.58 -2.38
C HIS A 44 -2.56 -19.81 -2.46
N SER A 45 -1.88 -19.83 -1.32
CA SER A 45 -0.41 -19.90 -1.22
C SER A 45 0.23 -21.14 -1.87
N LYS A 46 -0.54 -22.17 -2.22
CA LYS A 46 -0.07 -23.41 -2.86
C LYS A 46 -0.58 -23.62 -4.28
N GLY A 47 -1.38 -22.68 -4.84
CA GLY A 47 -1.93 -22.81 -6.20
C GLY A 47 -3.32 -22.22 -6.32
N GLU A 48 -4.17 -22.86 -7.13
CA GLU A 48 -5.56 -22.44 -7.30
C GLU A 48 -6.52 -23.62 -7.27
N GLU A 49 -7.76 -23.37 -6.84
CA GLU A 49 -8.87 -24.31 -6.88
C GLU A 49 -10.01 -23.75 -7.71
N ILE A 50 -10.59 -24.59 -8.56
CA ILE A 50 -11.76 -24.27 -9.37
C ILE A 50 -12.95 -25.05 -8.80
N LEU A 51 -13.91 -24.31 -8.25
CA LEU A 51 -15.11 -24.93 -7.66
C LEU A 51 -16.10 -25.35 -8.74
N LYS A 52 -16.95 -26.34 -8.44
CA LYS A 52 -18.05 -26.75 -9.35
C LYS A 52 -19.17 -25.70 -9.42
N THR A 53 -19.22 -24.77 -8.44
CA THR A 53 -20.25 -23.74 -8.34
C THR A 53 -20.02 -22.65 -9.39
N THR A 54 -20.95 -22.53 -10.34
CA THR A 54 -20.99 -21.43 -11.32
C THR A 54 -21.71 -20.22 -10.72
N VAL A 55 -21.34 -19.02 -11.13
CA VAL A 55 -21.88 -17.77 -10.62
C VAL A 55 -22.85 -17.15 -11.62
N SER A 56 -24.06 -16.82 -11.21
CA SER A 56 -25.03 -16.11 -12.04
C SER A 56 -24.78 -14.59 -11.99
N ILE A 57 -25.32 -13.87 -13.00
CA ILE A 57 -25.27 -12.39 -13.02
C ILE A 57 -25.97 -11.77 -11.80
N ASN A 58 -27.07 -12.36 -11.34
CA ASN A 58 -27.80 -11.88 -10.16
C ASN A 58 -26.96 -12.00 -8.90
N GLU A 59 -26.16 -13.08 -8.75
CA GLU A 59 -25.26 -13.25 -7.61
C GLU A 59 -24.07 -12.28 -7.65
N ILE A 60 -23.59 -11.90 -8.83
CA ILE A 60 -22.61 -10.80 -8.98
C ILE A 60 -23.20 -9.48 -8.47
N LEU A 61 -24.44 -9.16 -8.88
CA LEU A 61 -25.11 -7.92 -8.48
C LEU A 61 -25.44 -7.89 -6.99
N GLU A 62 -25.92 -8.99 -6.43
CA GLU A 62 -26.18 -9.14 -4.99
C GLU A 62 -24.88 -9.00 -4.18
N THR A 63 -23.80 -9.63 -4.63
CA THR A 63 -22.48 -9.50 -4.03
C THR A 63 -22.01 -8.03 -4.06
N LEU A 64 -22.19 -7.34 -5.19
CA LEU A 64 -21.84 -5.93 -5.32
C LEU A 64 -22.66 -5.02 -4.37
N GLN A 65 -23.97 -5.31 -4.23
CA GLN A 65 -24.83 -4.59 -3.28
C GLN A 65 -24.32 -4.75 -1.84
N HIS A 66 -23.98 -5.97 -1.44
CA HIS A 66 -23.41 -6.23 -0.10
C HIS A 66 -22.07 -5.53 0.11
N ILE A 67 -21.18 -5.52 -0.89
CA ILE A 67 -19.89 -4.80 -0.86
C ILE A 67 -20.10 -3.30 -0.64
N CYS A 68 -21.12 -2.74 -1.28
CA CYS A 68 -21.45 -1.31 -1.24
C CYS A 68 -22.44 -0.95 -0.11
N ASP A 69 -22.65 -1.80 0.89
CA ASP A 69 -23.60 -1.58 1.99
C ASP A 69 -25.00 -1.19 1.48
N ASN A 70 -25.47 -1.77 0.38
CA ASN A 70 -26.71 -1.46 -0.35
C ASN A 70 -26.79 -0.04 -0.91
N SER A 71 -25.69 0.70 -0.99
CA SER A 71 -25.63 2.05 -1.55
C SER A 71 -24.52 2.20 -2.58
N ILE A 72 -24.72 1.65 -3.78
CA ILE A 72 -23.75 1.71 -4.89
C ILE A 72 -23.32 3.14 -5.20
N TYR A 73 -24.23 4.10 -5.08
CA TYR A 73 -23.97 5.51 -5.34
C TYR A 73 -22.86 6.09 -4.44
N THR A 74 -22.82 5.71 -3.17
CA THR A 74 -21.77 6.14 -2.21
C THR A 74 -20.38 5.66 -2.62
N TYR A 75 -20.30 4.53 -3.34
CA TYR A 75 -19.04 3.93 -3.79
C TYR A 75 -18.71 4.24 -5.26
N GLN A 76 -19.46 5.15 -5.92
CA GLN A 76 -19.30 5.45 -7.34
C GLN A 76 -17.85 5.78 -7.73
N ASN A 77 -17.18 6.63 -6.96
CA ASN A 77 -15.78 7.00 -7.23
C ASN A 77 -14.84 5.79 -7.15
N GLN A 78 -15.03 4.92 -6.16
CA GLN A 78 -14.23 3.70 -6.03
C GLN A 78 -14.51 2.73 -7.18
N ILE A 79 -15.78 2.56 -7.57
CA ILE A 79 -16.19 1.73 -8.71
C ILE A 79 -15.55 2.26 -10.00
N CYS A 80 -15.56 3.57 -10.24
CA CYS A 80 -14.91 4.19 -11.39
C CYS A 80 -13.40 3.97 -11.40
N ASN A 81 -12.77 3.84 -10.22
CA ASN A 81 -11.36 3.46 -10.07
C ASN A 81 -11.12 1.96 -10.23
N GLY A 82 -12.17 1.16 -10.50
CA GLY A 82 -12.10 -0.27 -10.75
C GLY A 82 -12.01 -1.17 -9.52
N PHE A 83 -12.15 -0.63 -8.30
CA PHE A 83 -12.14 -1.41 -7.06
C PHE A 83 -12.83 -0.73 -5.90
N VAL A 84 -13.29 -1.53 -4.94
CA VAL A 84 -13.84 -1.08 -3.66
C VAL A 84 -13.04 -1.72 -2.52
N THR A 85 -12.71 -0.93 -1.50
CA THR A 85 -12.13 -1.45 -0.25
C THR A 85 -13.23 -1.74 0.75
N ILE A 86 -13.22 -2.94 1.34
CA ILE A 86 -14.19 -3.38 2.35
C ILE A 86 -13.53 -3.52 3.72
N LYS A 87 -14.35 -3.72 4.76
CA LYS A 87 -13.87 -3.95 6.13
C LYS A 87 -12.82 -5.08 6.16
N GLY A 88 -11.75 -4.88 6.92
CA GLY A 88 -10.58 -5.76 6.94
C GLY A 88 -9.52 -5.43 5.89
N GLY A 89 -9.71 -4.33 5.12
CA GLY A 89 -8.74 -3.86 4.12
C GLY A 89 -8.70 -4.69 2.84
N HIS A 90 -9.67 -5.60 2.66
CA HIS A 90 -9.76 -6.40 1.43
C HIS A 90 -10.17 -5.51 0.26
N ARG A 91 -9.56 -5.74 -0.89
CA ARG A 91 -9.78 -4.95 -2.10
C ARG A 91 -10.53 -5.79 -3.13
N ILE A 92 -11.68 -5.29 -3.55
CA ILE A 92 -12.55 -5.98 -4.49
C ILE A 92 -12.41 -5.32 -5.84
N GLY A 93 -11.69 -5.95 -6.75
CA GLY A 93 -11.59 -5.52 -8.14
C GLY A 93 -12.94 -5.73 -8.86
N ILE A 94 -13.31 -4.76 -9.68
CA ILE A 94 -14.59 -4.73 -10.39
C ILE A 94 -14.30 -4.62 -11.89
N SER A 95 -14.98 -5.40 -12.71
CA SER A 95 -14.93 -5.21 -14.15
C SER A 95 -16.30 -5.38 -14.80
N GLY A 96 -16.51 -4.60 -15.86
CA GLY A 96 -17.73 -4.51 -16.64
C GLY A 96 -17.51 -3.61 -17.86
N SER A 97 -18.59 -3.04 -18.39
CA SER A 97 -18.54 -2.11 -19.53
C SER A 97 -18.30 -0.69 -19.04
N VAL A 98 -17.19 -0.09 -19.47
CA VAL A 98 -16.79 1.26 -19.04
C VAL A 98 -17.52 2.31 -19.87
N VAL A 99 -18.07 3.35 -19.20
CA VAL A 99 -18.59 4.57 -19.81
C VAL A 99 -17.58 5.68 -19.57
N GLN A 100 -17.16 6.35 -20.65
CA GLN A 100 -16.22 7.47 -20.61
C GLN A 100 -16.90 8.76 -21.04
N ILE A 101 -16.61 9.86 -20.33
CA ILE A 101 -16.98 11.22 -20.70
C ILE A 101 -15.71 12.06 -20.65
N GLU A 102 -15.37 12.74 -21.72
CA GLU A 102 -14.18 13.59 -21.83
C GLU A 102 -12.87 12.89 -21.43
N GLY A 103 -12.74 11.61 -21.80
CA GLY A 103 -11.55 10.80 -21.52
C GLY A 103 -11.44 10.29 -20.06
N LYS A 104 -12.43 10.60 -19.22
CA LYS A 104 -12.52 10.09 -17.83
C LYS A 104 -13.59 9.02 -17.70
N ILE A 105 -13.35 8.03 -16.87
CA ILE A 105 -14.33 7.00 -16.54
C ILE A 105 -15.41 7.65 -15.69
N SER A 106 -16.65 7.68 -16.19
CA SER A 106 -17.82 8.21 -15.48
C SER A 106 -18.63 7.12 -14.81
N ASN A 107 -18.62 5.89 -15.37
CA ASN A 107 -19.32 4.76 -14.79
C ASN A 107 -18.75 3.41 -15.32
N ILE A 108 -19.05 2.32 -14.61
CA ILE A 108 -18.88 0.94 -15.08
C ILE A 108 -20.25 0.28 -15.05
N ASN A 109 -20.79 0.00 -16.23
CA ASN A 109 -22.06 -0.69 -16.40
C ASN A 109 -21.83 -2.20 -16.60
N TYR A 110 -22.91 -2.98 -16.49
CA TYR A 110 -22.88 -4.42 -16.73
C TYR A 110 -21.71 -5.12 -16.01
N ILE A 111 -21.57 -4.82 -14.71
CA ILE A 111 -20.53 -5.45 -13.89
C ILE A 111 -20.73 -6.94 -13.92
N SER A 112 -19.75 -7.66 -14.42
CA SER A 112 -19.81 -9.10 -14.69
C SER A 112 -18.76 -9.92 -13.93
N ASN A 113 -17.75 -9.24 -13.35
CA ASN A 113 -16.70 -9.92 -12.62
C ASN A 113 -16.30 -9.16 -11.36
N LEU A 114 -16.04 -9.92 -10.29
CA LEU A 114 -15.52 -9.43 -9.03
C LEU A 114 -14.29 -10.24 -8.62
N ASN A 115 -13.24 -9.56 -8.17
CA ASN A 115 -12.03 -10.20 -7.67
C ASN A 115 -11.74 -9.75 -6.22
N PHE A 116 -12.05 -10.60 -5.26
CA PHE A 116 -11.71 -10.38 -3.85
C PHE A 116 -10.24 -10.65 -3.63
N ARG A 117 -9.44 -9.61 -3.44
CA ARG A 117 -8.04 -9.70 -3.05
C ARG A 117 -7.96 -9.59 -1.54
N ILE A 118 -7.54 -10.67 -0.90
CA ILE A 118 -7.54 -10.79 0.55
C ILE A 118 -6.32 -10.09 1.11
N ALA A 119 -6.55 -9.00 1.84
CA ALA A 119 -5.49 -8.24 2.48
C ALA A 119 -4.81 -9.05 3.58
N ARG A 120 -3.49 -8.88 3.68
CA ARG A 120 -2.68 -9.45 4.75
C ARG A 120 -1.66 -8.42 5.21
N GLN A 121 -1.55 -8.28 6.51
CA GLN A 121 -0.48 -7.54 7.13
C GLN A 121 0.60 -8.51 7.62
N ILE A 122 1.86 -8.17 7.37
CA ILE A 122 3.03 -8.92 7.83
C ILE A 122 3.74 -8.05 8.86
N ILE A 123 3.55 -8.43 10.13
CA ILE A 123 4.21 -7.77 11.26
C ILE A 123 5.68 -8.21 11.29
N GLY A 124 6.60 -7.25 11.54
CA GLY A 124 8.04 -7.50 11.58
C GLY A 124 8.72 -7.46 10.21
N ALA A 125 7.99 -7.16 9.13
CA ALA A 125 8.57 -7.01 7.79
C ALA A 125 9.65 -5.93 7.71
N SER A 126 9.64 -4.97 8.63
CA SER A 126 10.61 -3.86 8.70
C SER A 126 11.83 -4.12 9.56
N ASN A 127 11.92 -5.25 10.26
CA ASN A 127 12.97 -5.48 11.27
C ASN A 127 14.40 -5.27 10.74
N GLU A 128 14.67 -5.71 9.52
CA GLU A 128 16.00 -5.56 8.91
C GLU A 128 16.29 -4.12 8.48
N ILE A 129 15.29 -3.39 7.98
CA ILE A 129 15.47 -2.07 7.38
C ILE A 129 15.56 -0.94 8.41
N LEU A 130 14.92 -1.09 9.58
CA LEU A 130 14.82 -0.04 10.61
C LEU A 130 16.18 0.48 11.06
N ARG A 131 17.20 -0.37 11.16
CA ARG A 131 18.58 0.02 11.55
C ARG A 131 19.22 1.02 10.60
N TYR A 132 18.76 1.11 9.34
CA TYR A 132 19.24 2.07 8.36
C TYR A 132 18.43 3.35 8.32
N ILE A 133 17.19 3.29 8.81
CA ILE A 133 16.24 4.42 8.80
C ILE A 133 16.40 5.27 10.06
N ILE A 134 16.59 4.63 11.22
CA ILE A 134 16.60 5.31 12.53
C ILE A 134 17.93 6.03 12.75
N ASN A 135 17.85 7.30 13.12
CA ASN A 135 18.95 8.09 13.64
C ASN A 135 18.84 8.14 15.18
N MET A 136 19.63 7.30 15.85
CA MET A 136 19.59 7.20 17.32
C MET A 136 20.13 8.43 18.03
N GLU A 137 21.07 9.15 17.41
CA GLU A 137 21.69 10.35 18.01
C GLU A 137 20.67 11.48 18.15
N GLU A 138 19.83 11.66 17.15
CA GLU A 138 18.79 12.68 17.13
C GLU A 138 17.44 12.18 17.65
N ASN A 139 17.32 10.91 18.00
CA ASN A 139 16.04 10.25 18.25
C ASN A 139 15.02 10.56 17.14
N SER A 140 15.45 10.43 15.90
CA SER A 140 14.73 10.79 14.67
C SER A 140 14.97 9.74 13.60
N ILE A 141 14.71 10.08 12.36
CA ILE A 141 15.00 9.24 11.21
C ILE A 141 15.84 9.98 10.17
N TYR A 142 16.52 9.25 9.31
CA TYR A 142 17.10 9.78 8.08
C TYR A 142 16.04 9.92 7.00
N ASN A 143 16.13 10.97 6.18
CA ASN A 143 15.33 11.08 4.97
C ASN A 143 15.66 9.89 4.06
N THR A 144 14.68 8.99 3.86
CA THR A 144 14.94 7.68 3.30
C THR A 144 14.10 7.41 2.04
N LEU A 145 14.74 6.88 1.00
CA LEU A 145 14.10 6.31 -0.17
C LEU A 145 14.27 4.79 -0.17
N ILE A 146 13.16 4.05 -0.20
CA ILE A 146 13.15 2.59 -0.35
C ILE A 146 12.85 2.26 -1.81
N ALA A 147 13.77 1.62 -2.50
CA ALA A 147 13.67 1.34 -3.92
C ALA A 147 13.74 -0.16 -4.23
N SER A 148 12.98 -0.60 -5.19
CA SER A 148 13.06 -1.97 -5.74
C SER A 148 12.25 -2.13 -7.01
N SER A 149 12.45 -3.26 -7.71
CA SER A 149 11.52 -3.74 -8.73
C SER A 149 10.12 -4.01 -8.15
N PRO A 150 9.06 -4.05 -8.98
CA PRO A 150 7.72 -4.43 -8.56
C PRO A 150 7.68 -5.79 -7.86
N GLY A 151 6.83 -5.94 -6.85
CA GLY A 151 6.62 -7.22 -6.15
C GLY A 151 7.66 -7.59 -5.09
N ALA A 152 8.72 -6.80 -4.86
CA ALA A 152 9.74 -7.06 -3.86
C ALA A 152 9.30 -6.79 -2.41
N GLY A 153 8.09 -6.26 -2.18
CA GLY A 153 7.53 -6.06 -0.84
C GLY A 153 7.64 -4.65 -0.27
N LYS A 154 7.95 -3.62 -1.11
CA LYS A 154 8.07 -2.21 -0.67
C LYS A 154 6.91 -1.74 0.21
N THR A 155 5.68 -1.84 -0.28
CA THR A 155 4.47 -1.39 0.43
C THR A 155 4.26 -2.13 1.75
N THR A 156 4.59 -3.44 1.80
CA THR A 156 4.51 -4.25 3.03
C THR A 156 5.52 -3.78 4.07
N ILE A 157 6.77 -3.53 3.65
CA ILE A 157 7.82 -2.98 4.51
C ILE A 157 7.44 -1.58 4.97
N LEU A 158 7.04 -0.70 4.05
CA LEU A 158 6.68 0.68 4.38
C LEU A 158 5.57 0.74 5.43
N ARG A 159 4.55 -0.10 5.31
CA ARG A 159 3.47 -0.21 6.31
C ARG A 159 3.99 -0.58 7.70
N ASP A 160 4.86 -1.58 7.80
CA ASP A 160 5.41 -2.01 9.09
C ASP A 160 6.42 -1.00 9.64
N VAL A 161 7.19 -0.30 8.79
CA VAL A 161 8.03 0.86 9.18
C VAL A 161 7.18 1.95 9.81
N VAL A 162 6.09 2.36 9.15
CA VAL A 162 5.16 3.38 9.66
C VAL A 162 4.64 2.98 11.03
N ARG A 163 4.13 1.75 11.17
CA ARG A 163 3.63 1.23 12.45
C ARG A 163 4.69 1.31 13.56
N ARG A 164 5.89 0.80 13.28
CA ARG A 164 6.99 0.75 14.26
C ARG A 164 7.48 2.12 14.68
N LEU A 165 7.60 3.06 13.75
CA LEU A 165 8.02 4.43 14.06
C LEU A 165 6.90 5.20 14.79
N SER A 166 5.64 4.94 14.48
CA SER A 166 4.49 5.54 15.14
C SER A 166 4.33 5.07 16.58
N ASP A 167 4.47 3.77 16.83
CA ASP A 167 4.34 3.19 18.17
C ASP A 167 5.56 3.50 19.06
N GLY A 168 6.74 3.57 18.44
CA GLY A 168 8.02 3.56 19.13
C GLY A 168 8.60 2.14 19.20
N ILE A 169 9.86 2.05 19.63
CA ILE A 169 10.62 0.79 19.69
C ILE A 169 11.36 0.74 21.04
N ASP A 170 10.72 0.14 22.03
CA ASP A 170 11.23 0.09 23.42
C ASP A 170 12.61 -0.56 23.50
N GLN A 171 12.87 -1.61 22.70
CA GLN A 171 14.13 -2.36 22.71
C GLN A 171 15.37 -1.49 22.45
N ILE A 172 15.19 -0.37 21.75
CA ILE A 172 16.25 0.58 21.42
C ILE A 172 15.97 1.99 21.97
N ASN A 173 14.98 2.11 22.87
CA ASN A 173 14.57 3.39 23.46
C ASN A 173 14.23 4.49 22.42
N PHE A 174 13.68 4.07 21.26
CA PHE A 174 13.21 5.00 20.22
C PHE A 174 11.77 5.40 20.52
N LYS A 175 11.54 6.70 20.76
CA LYS A 175 10.21 7.25 21.07
C LYS A 175 9.33 7.28 19.81
N GLY A 176 8.05 6.94 19.97
CA GLY A 176 7.08 7.01 18.89
C GLY A 176 6.96 8.42 18.31
N LYS A 177 6.78 8.48 16.98
CA LYS A 177 6.75 9.71 16.18
C LYS A 177 5.36 10.00 15.63
N THR A 178 5.01 11.28 15.51
CA THR A 178 3.82 11.71 14.78
C THR A 178 4.06 11.58 13.29
N ILE A 179 3.27 10.74 12.63
CA ILE A 179 3.44 10.41 11.22
C ILE A 179 2.22 10.86 10.43
N SER A 180 2.45 11.51 9.30
CA SER A 180 1.43 11.74 8.29
C SER A 180 1.67 10.84 7.08
N LEU A 181 0.68 10.03 6.74
CA LEU A 181 0.72 9.06 5.65
C LEU A 181 -0.23 9.48 4.53
N VAL A 182 0.30 9.64 3.31
CA VAL A 182 -0.51 9.77 2.10
C VAL A 182 -0.61 8.42 1.41
N ASP A 183 -1.81 7.85 1.43
CA ASP A 183 -2.11 6.53 0.86
C ASP A 183 -2.97 6.66 -0.41
N GLU A 184 -2.37 7.18 -1.50
CA GLU A 184 -3.06 7.48 -2.77
C GLU A 184 -3.85 6.27 -3.30
N ARG A 185 -3.32 5.06 -3.15
CA ARG A 185 -3.92 3.84 -3.68
C ARG A 185 -4.67 3.00 -2.65
N GLY A 186 -4.70 3.42 -1.38
CA GLY A 186 -5.31 2.65 -0.31
C GLY A 186 -4.62 1.30 -0.04
N GLU A 187 -3.29 1.22 -0.27
CA GLU A 187 -2.54 -0.04 -0.14
C GLU A 187 -1.80 -0.16 1.20
N ILE A 188 -1.51 0.96 1.87
CA ILE A 188 -0.79 0.98 3.14
C ILE A 188 -1.75 0.86 4.31
N ALA A 189 -2.59 1.86 4.51
CA ALA A 189 -3.55 1.92 5.60
C ALA A 189 -4.83 1.12 5.31
N ALA A 190 -5.18 0.96 4.01
CA ALA A 190 -6.41 0.31 3.54
C ALA A 190 -7.65 0.88 4.23
N VAL A 191 -7.84 2.19 4.14
CA VAL A 191 -8.90 2.90 4.85
C VAL A 191 -10.28 2.43 4.39
N TYR A 192 -11.14 2.10 5.36
CA TYR A 192 -12.55 1.81 5.16
C TYR A 192 -13.40 2.73 6.03
N LYS A 193 -14.25 3.54 5.39
CA LYS A 193 -15.11 4.52 6.07
C LYS A 193 -14.33 5.42 7.06
N GLY A 194 -13.17 5.92 6.64
CA GLY A 194 -12.31 6.78 7.45
C GLY A 194 -11.46 6.07 8.50
N VAL A 195 -11.55 4.74 8.62
CA VAL A 195 -10.80 3.96 9.61
C VAL A 195 -9.75 3.10 8.92
N PRO A 196 -8.45 3.24 9.26
CA PRO A 196 -7.41 2.33 8.80
C PRO A 196 -7.72 0.88 9.19
N GLN A 197 -7.59 -0.04 8.23
CA GLN A 197 -7.84 -1.46 8.46
C GLN A 197 -6.54 -2.23 8.74
N ASN A 198 -5.41 -1.70 8.29
CA ASN A 198 -4.11 -2.17 8.69
C ASN A 198 -3.66 -1.43 9.95
N ASP A 199 -2.89 -2.13 10.79
CA ASP A 199 -2.21 -1.50 11.92
C ASP A 199 -1.03 -0.66 11.39
N ILE A 200 -1.14 0.64 11.53
CA ILE A 200 -0.16 1.65 11.11
C ILE A 200 0.38 2.45 12.30
N GLY A 201 0.11 1.97 13.52
CA GLY A 201 0.54 2.58 14.78
C GLY A 201 -0.35 3.72 15.26
N VAL A 202 -0.23 4.04 16.54
CA VAL A 202 -1.16 4.90 17.28
C VAL A 202 -1.00 6.41 17.00
N ARG A 203 0.10 6.85 16.34
CA ARG A 203 0.40 8.26 16.06
C ARG A 203 0.44 8.54 14.55
N THR A 204 -0.32 7.80 13.76
CA THR A 204 -0.34 7.97 12.29
C THR A 204 -1.66 8.56 11.83
N ASP A 205 -1.58 9.74 11.22
CA ASP A 205 -2.69 10.38 10.51
C ASP A 205 -2.65 9.97 9.04
N VAL A 206 -3.80 9.61 8.46
CA VAL A 206 -3.88 9.13 7.08
C VAL A 206 -4.75 10.04 6.23
N MET A 207 -4.26 10.32 5.03
CA MET A 207 -5.06 10.89 3.95
C MET A 207 -5.02 9.93 2.76
N ASP A 208 -6.17 9.38 2.39
CA ASP A 208 -6.30 8.40 1.32
C ASP A 208 -7.04 8.95 0.09
N ASN A 209 -6.95 8.24 -1.04
CA ASN A 209 -7.62 8.61 -2.29
C ASN A 209 -7.31 10.02 -2.79
N VAL A 210 -6.13 10.54 -2.54
CA VAL A 210 -5.65 11.86 -2.96
C VAL A 210 -4.28 11.73 -3.61
N GLU A 211 -3.97 12.58 -4.59
CA GLU A 211 -2.64 12.66 -5.17
C GLU A 211 -1.59 12.99 -4.10
N LYS A 212 -0.43 12.31 -4.15
CA LYS A 212 0.61 12.42 -3.12
C LYS A 212 1.04 13.86 -2.84
N SER A 213 1.30 14.61 -3.90
CA SER A 213 1.75 16.01 -3.81
C SER A 213 0.75 16.92 -3.09
N ILE A 214 -0.55 16.71 -3.34
CA ILE A 214 -1.65 17.43 -2.69
C ILE A 214 -1.78 16.99 -1.24
N GLY A 215 -1.85 15.68 -1.00
CA GLY A 215 -2.02 15.09 0.33
C GLY A 215 -0.88 15.48 1.27
N MET A 216 0.39 15.43 0.81
CA MET A 216 1.55 15.85 1.60
C MET A 216 1.43 17.30 2.03
N LYS A 217 1.15 18.23 1.09
CA LYS A 217 1.02 19.67 1.41
C LYS A 217 -0.10 19.96 2.40
N LEU A 218 -1.23 19.25 2.29
CA LEU A 218 -2.36 19.36 3.22
C LEU A 218 -2.00 18.85 4.62
N LEU A 219 -1.45 17.65 4.72
CA LEU A 219 -1.09 17.04 6.01
C LEU A 219 -0.01 17.84 6.76
N ILE A 220 1.00 18.36 6.04
CA ILE A 220 2.04 19.20 6.63
C ILE A 220 1.44 20.44 7.30
N ARG A 221 0.45 21.08 6.67
CA ARG A 221 -0.18 22.28 7.20
C ARG A 221 -1.16 22.02 8.33
N SER A 222 -1.86 20.87 8.29
CA SER A 222 -2.97 20.60 9.21
C SER A 222 -2.59 19.74 10.41
N MET A 223 -1.62 18.80 10.24
CA MET A 223 -1.32 17.77 11.24
C MET A 223 0.04 17.97 11.92
N SER A 224 0.92 18.85 11.41
CA SER A 224 2.24 19.14 11.97
C SER A 224 3.09 17.88 12.24
N PRO A 225 3.28 16.97 11.25
CA PRO A 225 3.96 15.71 11.47
C PRO A 225 5.46 15.89 11.71
N GLU A 226 6.07 14.96 12.45
CA GLU A 226 7.52 14.79 12.49
C GLU A 226 8.03 14.05 11.27
N ILE A 227 7.19 13.13 10.72
CA ILE A 227 7.53 12.29 9.59
C ILE A 227 6.39 12.32 8.57
N ILE A 228 6.73 12.52 7.28
CA ILE A 228 5.81 12.38 6.15
C ILE A 228 6.14 11.11 5.36
N VAL A 229 5.11 10.35 4.96
CA VAL A 229 5.28 9.08 4.25
C VAL A 229 4.39 9.05 3.01
N ALA A 230 4.94 8.62 1.88
CA ALA A 230 4.18 8.33 0.67
C ALA A 230 4.82 7.19 -0.13
N ASP A 231 3.97 6.36 -0.77
CA ASP A 231 4.41 5.24 -1.60
C ASP A 231 4.53 5.65 -3.08
N GLU A 232 5.47 5.07 -3.81
CA GLU A 232 5.65 5.19 -5.26
C GLU A 232 5.75 6.65 -5.78
N ILE A 233 6.71 7.43 -5.24
CA ILE A 233 7.03 8.76 -5.79
C ILE A 233 7.64 8.65 -7.18
N GLY A 234 7.39 9.65 -8.04
CA GLY A 234 7.95 9.61 -9.40
C GLY A 234 7.57 10.78 -10.31
N LYS A 235 6.75 11.72 -9.83
CA LYS A 235 6.35 12.92 -10.57
C LYS A 235 7.09 14.17 -10.07
N ASP A 236 7.19 15.19 -10.91
CA ASP A 236 7.80 16.48 -10.49
C ASP A 236 7.04 17.13 -9.32
N GLU A 237 5.71 17.01 -9.29
CA GLU A 237 4.88 17.51 -8.19
C GLU A 237 5.18 16.81 -6.85
N ASP A 238 5.52 15.52 -6.89
CA ASP A 238 5.95 14.78 -5.70
C ASP A 238 7.26 15.34 -5.15
N VAL A 239 8.22 15.63 -6.05
CA VAL A 239 9.53 16.23 -5.69
C VAL A 239 9.36 17.60 -5.05
N GLU A 240 8.45 18.44 -5.58
CA GLU A 240 8.15 19.74 -4.97
C GLU A 240 7.57 19.59 -3.56
N ALA A 241 6.66 18.66 -3.36
CA ALA A 241 6.04 18.42 -2.06
C ALA A 241 7.04 17.86 -1.03
N ILE A 242 7.97 16.99 -1.47
CA ILE A 242 9.07 16.47 -0.65
C ILE A 242 10.02 17.61 -0.26
N ASN A 243 10.43 18.47 -1.21
CA ASN A 243 11.24 19.63 -0.91
C ASN A 243 10.56 20.55 0.13
N TYR A 244 9.25 20.78 -0.02
CA TYR A 244 8.48 21.57 0.94
C TYR A 244 8.51 20.96 2.34
N ALA A 245 8.36 19.64 2.47
CA ALA A 245 8.44 18.94 3.76
C ALA A 245 9.82 19.09 4.40
N VAL A 246 10.89 18.81 3.66
CA VAL A 246 12.27 18.89 4.17
C VAL A 246 12.64 20.32 4.55
N CYS A 247 12.28 21.33 3.76
CA CYS A 247 12.48 22.74 4.10
C CYS A 247 11.67 23.18 5.34
N SER A 248 10.61 22.46 5.67
CA SER A 248 9.81 22.66 6.90
C SER A 248 10.36 21.88 8.11
N GLY A 249 11.50 21.20 7.98
CA GLY A 249 12.12 20.41 9.04
C GLY A 249 11.50 19.03 9.26
N ILE A 250 10.61 18.59 8.37
CA ILE A 250 9.91 17.30 8.45
C ILE A 250 10.75 16.23 7.77
N ARG A 251 10.96 15.10 8.42
CA ARG A 251 11.64 13.94 7.86
C ARG A 251 10.71 13.14 6.94
N GLY A 252 11.27 12.47 5.93
CA GLY A 252 10.46 11.73 4.95
C GLY A 252 10.92 10.31 4.72
N ILE A 253 9.93 9.42 4.52
CA ILE A 253 10.15 8.06 4.03
C ILE A 253 9.29 7.85 2.79
N PHE A 254 9.94 7.53 1.69
CA PHE A 254 9.28 7.37 0.40
C PHE A 254 9.70 6.07 -0.26
N THR A 255 8.89 5.61 -1.21
CA THR A 255 9.30 4.49 -2.05
C THR A 255 9.34 4.89 -3.52
N ALA A 256 10.15 4.20 -4.31
CA ALA A 256 10.20 4.36 -5.76
C ALA A 256 10.46 3.02 -6.47
N HIS A 257 10.19 2.99 -7.78
CA HIS A 257 10.56 1.88 -8.64
C HIS A 257 12.00 2.05 -9.14
N GLY A 258 12.82 1.01 -8.97
CA GLY A 258 14.18 0.95 -9.44
C GLY A 258 15.02 -0.01 -8.60
N GLY A 259 15.76 -0.92 -9.20
CA GLY A 259 16.61 -1.91 -8.54
C GLY A 259 18.06 -1.45 -8.34
N SER A 260 18.41 -0.24 -8.81
CA SER A 260 19.73 0.36 -8.70
C SER A 260 19.64 1.89 -8.80
N LEU A 261 20.70 2.58 -8.37
CA LEU A 261 20.80 4.03 -8.49
C LEU A 261 20.68 4.50 -9.94
N LYS A 262 21.30 3.78 -10.88
CA LYS A 262 21.21 4.05 -12.32
C LYS A 262 19.77 3.97 -12.83
N GLU A 263 18.99 2.97 -12.39
CA GLU A 263 17.59 2.85 -12.77
C GLU A 263 16.73 3.98 -12.18
N LEU A 264 16.96 4.37 -10.94
CA LEU A 264 16.27 5.50 -10.32
C LEU A 264 16.53 6.81 -11.07
N GLN A 265 17.76 7.05 -11.51
CA GLN A 265 18.17 8.24 -12.27
C GLN A 265 17.59 8.29 -13.69
N LEU A 266 17.05 7.18 -14.25
CA LEU A 266 16.30 7.22 -15.49
C LEU A 266 14.98 8.00 -15.37
N ASN A 267 14.45 8.14 -14.16
CA ASN A 267 13.32 9.02 -13.90
C ASN A 267 13.83 10.44 -13.60
N PRO A 268 13.54 11.44 -14.46
CA PRO A 268 14.07 12.79 -14.28
C PRO A 268 13.68 13.46 -12.97
N ALA A 269 12.47 13.20 -12.48
CA ALA A 269 11.99 13.74 -11.19
C ALA A 269 12.77 13.14 -10.02
N ILE A 270 12.99 11.83 -10.02
CA ILE A 270 13.77 11.14 -8.98
C ILE A 270 15.25 11.56 -9.05
N SER A 271 15.84 11.69 -10.25
CA SER A 271 17.21 12.16 -10.42
C SER A 271 17.43 13.51 -9.74
N LYS A 272 16.53 14.47 -9.98
CA LYS A 272 16.62 15.82 -9.36
C LYS A 272 16.71 15.79 -7.83
N ILE A 273 15.96 14.89 -7.18
CA ILE A 273 15.92 14.81 -5.72
C ILE A 273 17.13 14.06 -5.16
N ILE A 274 17.66 13.08 -5.90
CA ILE A 274 18.91 12.38 -5.58
C ILE A 274 20.10 13.35 -5.69
N ASP A 275 20.20 14.10 -6.79
CA ASP A 275 21.28 15.04 -7.05
C ASP A 275 21.33 16.18 -6.02
N LYS A 276 20.19 16.54 -5.43
CA LYS A 276 20.09 17.48 -4.31
C LYS A 276 20.46 16.88 -2.95
N HIS A 277 20.82 15.62 -2.89
CA HIS A 277 21.15 14.90 -1.64
C HIS A 277 20.06 14.99 -0.55
N ILE A 278 18.79 15.06 -0.96
CA ILE A 278 17.65 15.12 -0.02
C ILE A 278 17.52 13.82 0.76
N PHE A 279 17.77 12.70 0.08
CA PHE A 279 17.78 11.39 0.73
C PHE A 279 19.14 11.08 1.33
N GLU A 280 19.19 10.96 2.65
CA GLU A 280 20.39 10.55 3.40
C GLU A 280 20.60 9.03 3.30
N ARG A 281 19.54 8.27 3.01
CA ARG A 281 19.55 6.83 2.82
C ARG A 281 18.74 6.45 1.60
N ILE A 282 19.34 5.66 0.70
CA ILE A 282 18.63 4.99 -0.39
C ILE A 282 18.82 3.50 -0.19
N ILE A 283 17.73 2.78 0.10
CA ILE A 283 17.73 1.36 0.45
C ILE A 283 17.15 0.57 -0.70
N PHE A 284 17.95 -0.31 -1.28
CA PHE A 284 17.51 -1.21 -2.35
C PHE A 284 17.11 -2.56 -1.77
N LEU A 285 15.90 -3.02 -2.11
CA LEU A 285 15.44 -4.36 -1.73
C LEU A 285 15.81 -5.39 -2.78
N ASP A 286 16.00 -6.63 -2.33
CA ASP A 286 16.29 -7.76 -3.19
C ASP A 286 15.09 -8.13 -4.05
N LYS A 287 15.33 -8.48 -5.31
CA LYS A 287 14.30 -8.87 -6.27
C LYS A 287 13.79 -10.29 -6.04
N THR A 288 14.65 -11.17 -5.55
CA THR A 288 14.38 -12.61 -5.42
C THR A 288 13.87 -12.98 -4.04
N ILE A 289 14.41 -12.34 -3.01
CA ILE A 289 14.01 -12.57 -1.61
C ILE A 289 13.18 -11.38 -1.14
N LYS A 290 11.86 -11.57 -1.09
CA LYS A 290 10.92 -10.49 -0.70
C LYS A 290 11.28 -9.91 0.67
N GLY A 291 11.39 -8.60 0.73
CA GLY A 291 11.61 -7.87 1.96
C GLY A 291 13.05 -7.81 2.44
N LYS A 292 13.98 -8.49 1.78
CA LYS A 292 15.41 -8.46 2.13
C LYS A 292 16.09 -7.19 1.60
N VAL A 293 16.95 -6.58 2.41
CA VAL A 293 17.83 -5.48 1.97
C VAL A 293 18.94 -6.03 1.09
N LYS A 294 19.15 -5.45 -0.10
CA LYS A 294 20.24 -5.79 -1.02
C LYS A 294 21.44 -4.88 -0.80
N THR A 295 21.24 -3.57 -0.86
CA THR A 295 22.28 -2.55 -0.68
C THR A 295 21.67 -1.29 -0.06
N VAL A 296 22.52 -0.52 0.62
CA VAL A 296 22.17 0.78 1.18
C VAL A 296 23.20 1.80 0.70
N SER A 297 22.73 2.85 0.02
CA SER A 297 23.55 4.01 -0.34
C SER A 297 23.36 5.08 0.73
N VAL A 298 24.44 5.64 1.23
CA VAL A 298 24.47 6.65 2.27
C VAL A 298 25.01 7.96 1.67
N SER A 299 24.22 9.03 1.73
CA SER A 299 24.67 10.36 1.31
C SER A 299 25.08 11.16 2.55
N TYR A 300 26.33 11.62 2.58
CA TYR A 300 26.84 12.48 3.64
C TYR A 300 26.71 13.96 3.21
N THR A 301 25.80 14.68 3.82
CA THR A 301 25.55 16.10 3.51
C THR A 301 26.63 17.05 4.09
N HIS A 302 27.58 16.58 4.90
CA HIS A 302 28.53 17.44 5.63
C HIS A 302 30.01 17.06 5.61
N LEU A 303 30.46 16.07 4.83
CA LEU A 303 31.89 15.89 4.58
C LEU A 303 32.07 15.33 3.16
N ARG A 304 32.91 15.99 2.36
CA ARG A 304 33.32 15.70 0.97
C ARG A 304 32.95 14.30 0.46
N ALA A 305 32.21 14.28 -0.65
CA ALA A 305 31.75 13.11 -1.38
C ALA A 305 32.74 11.93 -1.39
N HIS A 306 32.42 10.89 -0.64
CA HIS A 306 32.82 9.54 -0.92
C HIS A 306 31.57 8.69 -0.78
N GLU A 307 31.04 8.24 -1.93
CA GLU A 307 30.03 7.21 -1.97
C GLU A 307 30.63 5.95 -1.37
N THR A 308 30.16 5.55 -0.22
CA THR A 308 30.51 4.24 0.34
C THR A 308 29.32 3.33 0.14
N GLU A 309 29.39 2.45 -0.86
CA GLU A 309 28.48 1.31 -0.95
C GLU A 309 28.84 0.33 0.17
N LEU A 310 27.95 0.18 1.14
CA LEU A 310 28.05 -0.88 2.14
C LEU A 310 27.44 -2.15 1.54
N HIS A 311 28.28 -3.06 1.08
CA HIS A 311 27.89 -4.42 0.75
C HIS A 311 27.75 -5.22 2.05
N LEU A 312 26.61 -5.83 2.24
CA LEU A 312 26.31 -6.79 3.31
C LEU A 312 26.51 -8.22 2.84
#